data_9c4c52a34251cd3a4dc75cf5e15ec361
#
_entry.id   9c4c52a34251cd3a4dc75cf5e15ec361
#
_cell.length_a   1.000
_cell.length_b   1.000
_cell.length_c   1.000
_cell.angle_alpha   90.00
_cell.angle_beta   90.00
_cell.angle_gamma   90.00
#
_symmetry.space_group_name_H-M   'P 1'
#
loop_
_entity.id
_entity.type
_entity.pdbx_description
1 polymer ?
#
loop_
_entity_poly.entity_id
_entity_poly.type
_entity_poly.pdbx_seq_one_letter_code
_entity_poly.pdbx_strand_id
1 'polypeptide(L)'
;MFHDYLRGSLEALLFAAGEPLSVAKLAEIMQLDKPQVWELLSLLERDYEDEKRGLYLRKVAEGYQLCTKEQHYELIKQLARSQEMKLSNAAMETLAIIAFKQPVTRSEMEAIRGVKVDGVVNTLLEYGLISEAGRKDSIGHPILYGTTDKFLI
;
A
#
# COMPACT_ATOMS: atom_id res chain seq x y z
N MET A 1 -4.66 31.50 -12.87
CA MET A 1 -4.58 30.70 -14.09
C MET A 1 -3.48 29.66 -14.02
N PHE A 2 -2.24 30.08 -13.89
CA PHE A 2 -1.10 29.15 -13.80
C PHE A 2 -1.20 28.24 -12.58
N HIS A 3 -1.52 28.81 -11.41
CA HIS A 3 -1.70 28.04 -10.18
C HIS A 3 -2.88 27.07 -10.23
N ASP A 4 -3.94 27.42 -10.96
CA ASP A 4 -5.11 26.55 -11.09
C ASP A 4 -4.78 25.32 -11.93
N TYR A 5 -4.02 25.50 -13.00
CA TYR A 5 -3.56 24.40 -13.83
C TYR A 5 -2.65 23.45 -13.04
N LEU A 6 -1.67 24.02 -12.32
CA LEU A 6 -0.73 23.23 -11.53
C LEU A 6 -1.42 22.50 -10.38
N ARG A 7 -2.45 23.11 -9.77
CA ARG A 7 -3.23 22.48 -8.72
C ARG A 7 -3.97 21.24 -9.25
N GLY A 8 -4.53 21.35 -10.46
CA GLY A 8 -5.16 20.21 -11.13
C GLY A 8 -4.16 19.12 -11.45
N SER A 9 -2.95 19.49 -11.89
CA SER A 9 -1.88 18.51 -12.16
C SER A 9 -1.46 17.78 -10.89
N LEU A 10 -1.34 18.49 -9.78
CA LEU A 10 -1.03 17.90 -8.48
C LEU A 10 -2.11 16.91 -8.04
N GLU A 11 -3.37 17.32 -8.16
CA GLU A 11 -4.51 16.45 -7.85
C GLU A 11 -4.47 15.17 -8.68
N ALA A 12 -4.20 15.30 -9.99
CA ALA A 12 -4.11 14.15 -10.89
C ALA A 12 -3.00 13.17 -10.48
N LEU A 13 -1.84 13.70 -10.10
CA LEU A 13 -0.71 12.88 -9.65
C LEU A 13 -1.05 12.13 -8.36
N LEU A 14 -1.64 12.81 -7.40
CA LEU A 14 -2.03 12.20 -6.12
C LEU A 14 -3.08 11.11 -6.31
N PHE A 15 -4.05 11.35 -7.18
CA PHE A 15 -5.07 10.36 -7.50
C PHE A 15 -4.47 9.13 -8.21
N ALA A 16 -3.63 9.38 -9.22
CA ALA A 16 -3.04 8.31 -10.02
C ALA A 16 -2.06 7.45 -9.21
N ALA A 17 -1.39 8.04 -8.22
CA ALA A 17 -0.41 7.32 -7.41
C ALA A 17 -1.04 6.23 -6.55
N GLY A 18 -2.23 6.46 -5.99
CA GLY A 18 -2.89 5.51 -5.09
C GLY A 18 -2.15 5.24 -3.79
N GLU A 19 -1.04 5.92 -3.55
CA GLU A 19 -0.21 5.80 -2.36
C GLU A 19 0.38 7.18 -2.02
N PRO A 20 0.90 7.38 -0.79
CA PRO A 20 1.48 8.68 -0.45
C PRO A 20 2.65 9.05 -1.36
N LEU A 21 2.69 10.32 -1.77
CA LEU A 21 3.81 10.89 -2.53
C LEU A 21 4.52 11.93 -1.68
N SER A 22 5.84 11.86 -1.64
CA SER A 22 6.66 12.85 -0.93
C SER A 22 6.68 14.18 -1.66
N VAL A 23 6.91 15.27 -0.93
CA VAL A 23 7.09 16.59 -1.52
C VAL A 23 8.26 16.58 -2.50
N ALA A 24 9.34 15.87 -2.17
CA ALA A 24 10.50 15.74 -3.05
C ALA A 24 10.14 15.08 -4.38
N LYS A 25 9.34 14.01 -4.34
CA LYS A 25 8.90 13.31 -5.56
C LYS A 25 7.98 14.18 -6.40
N LEU A 26 7.05 14.86 -5.77
CA LEU A 26 6.14 15.80 -6.45
C LEU A 26 6.92 16.93 -7.10
N ALA A 27 7.89 17.51 -6.41
CA ALA A 27 8.76 18.56 -6.92
C ALA A 27 9.53 18.11 -8.16
N GLU A 28 10.08 16.89 -8.10
CA GLU A 28 10.81 16.28 -9.22
C GLU A 28 9.91 16.09 -10.43
N ILE A 29 8.75 15.49 -10.28
CA ILE A 29 7.83 15.21 -11.39
C ILE A 29 7.28 16.48 -12.00
N MET A 30 6.89 17.44 -11.16
CA MET A 30 6.28 18.69 -11.61
C MET A 30 7.31 19.73 -12.04
N GLN A 31 8.59 19.46 -11.83
CA GLN A 31 9.69 20.40 -12.12
C GLN A 31 9.51 21.74 -11.41
N LEU A 32 9.16 21.65 -10.14
CA LEU A 32 8.96 22.79 -9.24
C LEU A 32 9.89 22.64 -8.04
N ASP A 33 10.13 23.75 -7.33
CA ASP A 33 10.83 23.66 -6.05
C ASP A 33 9.85 23.23 -4.93
N LYS A 34 10.40 22.81 -3.80
CA LYS A 34 9.57 22.34 -2.69
C LYS A 34 8.61 23.40 -2.13
N PRO A 35 9.03 24.66 -1.94
CA PRO A 35 8.09 25.71 -1.50
C PRO A 35 6.89 25.89 -2.42
N GLN A 36 7.08 25.80 -3.74
CA GLN A 36 5.99 25.86 -4.71
C GLN A 36 5.03 24.67 -4.55
N VAL A 37 5.57 23.47 -4.33
CA VAL A 37 4.76 22.28 -4.11
C VAL A 37 3.95 22.42 -2.82
N TRP A 38 4.56 22.89 -1.73
CA TRP A 38 3.86 23.11 -0.47
C TRP A 38 2.73 24.12 -0.61
N GLU A 39 2.94 25.19 -1.37
CA GLU A 39 1.89 26.18 -1.64
C GLU A 39 0.71 25.53 -2.37
N LEU A 40 0.98 24.72 -3.40
CA LEU A 40 -0.06 24.02 -4.15
C LEU A 40 -0.79 23.00 -3.28
N LEU A 41 -0.08 22.29 -2.42
CA LEU A 41 -0.69 21.33 -1.48
C LEU A 41 -1.63 22.06 -0.50
N SER A 42 -1.23 23.22 -0.01
CA SER A 42 -2.07 24.04 0.87
C SER A 42 -3.35 24.50 0.17
N LEU A 43 -3.25 24.91 -1.09
CA LEU A 43 -4.41 25.31 -1.88
C LEU A 43 -5.34 24.12 -2.13
N LEU A 44 -4.78 22.97 -2.45
CA LEU A 44 -5.56 21.76 -2.69
C LEU A 44 -6.27 21.29 -1.41
N GLU A 45 -5.58 21.36 -0.27
CA GLU A 45 -6.16 21.03 1.03
C GLU A 45 -7.39 21.89 1.32
N ARG A 46 -7.33 23.18 1.03
CA ARG A 46 -8.45 24.10 1.19
C ARG A 46 -9.62 23.76 0.28
N ASP A 47 -9.35 23.32 -0.95
CA ASP A 47 -10.39 22.93 -1.89
C ASP A 47 -11.24 21.78 -1.33
N TYR A 48 -10.63 20.87 -0.58
CA TYR A 48 -11.30 19.71 -0.01
C TYR A 48 -11.92 19.98 1.36
N GLU A 49 -11.76 21.17 1.94
CA GLU A 49 -12.46 21.57 3.16
C GLU A 49 -13.96 21.80 2.92
N ASP A 50 -14.37 21.98 1.67
CA ASP A 50 -15.76 22.11 1.27
C ASP A 50 -16.51 20.83 1.64
N GLU A 51 -17.60 20.97 2.39
CA GLU A 51 -18.42 19.84 2.84
C GLU A 51 -19.02 19.02 1.70
N LYS A 52 -19.10 19.60 0.51
CA LYS A 52 -19.61 18.93 -0.68
C LYS A 52 -18.60 17.96 -1.29
N ARG A 53 -17.36 18.01 -0.83
CA ARG A 53 -16.29 17.15 -1.34
C ARG A 53 -16.17 15.90 -0.49
N GLY A 54 -16.03 14.75 -1.15
CA GLY A 54 -15.89 13.46 -0.49
C GLY A 54 -14.46 13.07 -0.16
N LEU A 55 -13.48 13.83 -0.66
CA LEU A 55 -12.06 13.55 -0.45
C LEU A 55 -11.44 14.57 0.48
N TYR A 56 -10.28 14.21 1.04
CA TYR A 56 -9.41 15.15 1.76
C TYR A 56 -7.95 14.82 1.48
N LEU A 57 -7.09 15.80 1.68
CA LEU A 57 -5.65 15.63 1.52
C LEU A 57 -5.06 15.23 2.87
N ARG A 58 -4.57 13.99 2.95
CA ARG A 58 -3.98 13.45 4.16
C ARG A 58 -2.47 13.62 4.14
N LYS A 59 -1.93 14.18 5.21
CA LYS A 59 -0.49 14.25 5.44
C LYS A 59 -0.08 13.04 6.26
N VAL A 60 0.88 12.28 5.74
CA VAL A 60 1.49 11.14 6.43
C VAL A 60 2.99 11.38 6.56
N ALA A 61 3.68 10.55 7.34
CA ALA A 61 5.12 10.73 7.61
C ALA A 61 5.96 10.86 6.34
N GLU A 62 5.57 10.17 5.27
CA GLU A 62 6.34 10.10 4.03
C GLU A 62 5.76 10.92 2.88
N GLY A 63 4.72 11.70 3.12
CA GLY A 63 4.15 12.52 2.07
C GLY A 63 2.67 12.82 2.21
N TYR A 64 2.02 13.01 1.06
CA TYR A 64 0.61 13.38 0.98
C TYR A 64 -0.15 12.35 0.14
N GLN A 65 -1.41 12.16 0.50
CA GLN A 65 -2.29 11.20 -0.17
C GLN A 65 -3.73 11.72 -0.16
N LEU A 66 -4.43 11.52 -1.28
CA LEU A 66 -5.87 11.77 -1.32
C LEU A 66 -6.59 10.59 -0.70
N CYS A 67 -7.49 10.86 0.24
CA CYS A 67 -8.27 9.86 0.95
C CYS A 67 -9.73 10.24 0.95
N THR A 68 -10.61 9.25 1.13
CA THR A 68 -12.03 9.49 1.32
C THR A 68 -12.29 10.01 2.74
N LYS A 69 -13.22 10.97 2.87
CA LYS A 69 -13.60 11.49 4.18
C LYS A 69 -14.31 10.43 5.01
N GLU A 70 -14.04 10.45 6.30
CA GLU A 70 -14.58 9.48 7.26
C GLU A 70 -16.10 9.38 7.23
N GLN A 71 -16.81 10.47 6.98
CA GLN A 71 -18.27 10.50 6.92
C GLN A 71 -18.85 9.58 5.84
N HIS A 72 -18.06 9.15 4.87
CA HIS A 72 -18.47 8.25 3.80
C HIS A 72 -18.01 6.79 4.02
N TYR A 73 -17.46 6.50 5.19
CA TYR A 73 -16.87 5.20 5.51
C TYR A 73 -17.83 4.03 5.26
N GLU A 74 -19.08 4.16 5.70
CA GLU A 74 -20.04 3.07 5.54
C GLU A 74 -20.37 2.77 4.08
N LEU A 75 -20.43 3.79 3.23
CA LEU A 75 -20.66 3.61 1.79
C LEU A 75 -19.43 2.96 1.13
N ILE A 76 -18.25 3.43 1.47
CA ILE A 76 -16.99 2.91 0.92
C ILE A 76 -16.79 1.46 1.33
N LYS A 77 -17.16 1.10 2.55
CA LYS A 77 -17.09 -0.26 3.07
C LYS A 77 -17.90 -1.24 2.21
N GLN A 78 -19.08 -0.82 1.74
CA GLN A 78 -19.91 -1.65 0.87
C GLN A 78 -19.22 -1.94 -0.47
N LEU A 79 -18.55 -0.93 -1.02
CA LEU A 79 -17.75 -1.10 -2.25
C LEU A 79 -16.58 -2.06 -2.02
N ALA A 80 -15.87 -1.91 -0.91
CA ALA A 80 -14.74 -2.75 -0.54
C ALA A 80 -15.13 -4.23 -0.38
N ARG A 81 -16.34 -4.50 0.13
CA ARG A 81 -16.84 -5.88 0.28
C ARG A 81 -16.90 -6.65 -1.03
N SER A 82 -17.13 -5.98 -2.15
CA SER A 82 -17.17 -6.61 -3.47
C SER A 82 -15.79 -6.84 -4.05
N GLN A 83 -14.76 -6.20 -3.48
CA GLN A 83 -13.38 -6.24 -3.95
C GLN A 83 -12.43 -6.84 -2.91
N GLU A 84 -12.98 -7.30 -1.79
CA GLU A 84 -12.19 -7.80 -0.66
C GLU A 84 -11.43 -9.06 -1.05
N MET A 85 -10.12 -9.02 -0.82
CA MET A 85 -9.26 -10.18 -0.88
C MET A 85 -9.61 -11.13 0.26
N LYS A 86 -10.34 -12.19 -0.04
CA LYS A 86 -10.63 -13.20 0.98
C LYS A 86 -9.49 -14.21 1.02
N LEU A 87 -8.70 -14.14 2.07
CA LEU A 87 -7.74 -15.19 2.36
C LEU A 87 -8.45 -16.32 3.09
N SER A 88 -8.17 -17.56 2.67
CA SER A 88 -8.63 -18.74 3.39
C SER A 88 -7.98 -18.80 4.78
N ASN A 89 -8.54 -19.60 5.69
CA ASN A 89 -7.92 -19.80 7.00
C ASN A 89 -6.50 -20.35 6.85
N ALA A 90 -6.30 -21.27 5.91
CA ALA A 90 -4.98 -21.82 5.61
C ALA A 90 -3.99 -20.73 5.17
N ALA A 91 -4.43 -19.81 4.31
CA ALA A 91 -3.58 -18.70 3.86
C ALA A 91 -3.29 -17.71 5.00
N MET A 92 -4.28 -17.40 5.83
CA MET A 92 -4.11 -16.52 6.99
C MET A 92 -3.13 -17.10 7.99
N GLU A 93 -3.25 -18.37 8.31
CA GLU A 93 -2.34 -19.07 9.24
C GLU A 93 -0.91 -19.09 8.70
N THR A 94 -0.74 -19.36 7.40
CA THR A 94 0.57 -19.39 6.75
C THR A 94 1.20 -17.99 6.74
N LEU A 95 0.40 -16.96 6.43
CA LEU A 95 0.86 -15.57 6.45
C LEU A 95 1.33 -15.18 7.85
N ALA A 96 0.60 -15.58 8.89
CA ALA A 96 0.99 -15.31 10.27
C ALA A 96 2.34 -15.97 10.62
N ILE A 97 2.56 -17.20 10.18
CA ILE A 97 3.84 -17.89 10.37
C ILE A 97 4.98 -17.14 9.70
N ILE A 98 4.78 -16.68 8.45
CA ILE A 98 5.78 -15.93 7.72
C ILE A 98 6.10 -14.63 8.45
N ALA A 99 5.08 -13.90 8.91
CA ALA A 99 5.26 -12.64 9.63
C ALA A 99 6.08 -12.80 10.91
N PHE A 100 5.87 -13.91 11.65
CA PHE A 100 6.58 -14.15 12.89
C PHE A 100 7.97 -14.77 12.69
N LYS A 101 8.14 -15.60 11.68
CA LYS A 101 9.36 -16.38 11.49
C LYS A 101 10.28 -15.87 10.40
N GLN A 102 9.86 -14.86 9.64
CA GLN A 102 10.64 -14.37 8.51
C GLN A 102 12.09 -14.03 8.85
N PRO A 103 13.04 -14.33 7.97
CA PRO A 103 12.87 -15.08 6.72
C PRO A 103 12.66 -16.59 6.96
N VAL A 104 11.78 -17.20 6.19
CA VAL A 104 11.36 -18.59 6.41
C VAL A 104 11.19 -19.35 5.10
N THR A 105 11.55 -20.64 5.06
CA THR A 105 11.40 -21.50 3.88
C THR A 105 10.04 -22.20 3.88
N ARG A 106 9.65 -22.73 2.70
CA ARG A 106 8.42 -23.56 2.59
C ARG A 106 8.46 -24.77 3.50
N SER A 107 9.61 -25.46 3.55
CA SER A 107 9.78 -26.63 4.41
C SER A 107 9.58 -26.31 5.89
N GLU A 108 10.09 -25.15 6.32
CA GLU A 108 9.92 -24.68 7.70
C GLU A 108 8.45 -24.35 8.00
N MET A 109 7.74 -23.74 7.05
CA MET A 109 6.30 -23.48 7.18
C MET A 109 5.51 -24.79 7.28
N GLU A 110 5.83 -25.75 6.41
CA GLU A 110 5.17 -27.07 6.40
C GLU A 110 5.39 -27.82 7.70
N ALA A 111 6.60 -27.74 8.27
CA ALA A 111 6.91 -28.36 9.56
C ALA A 111 6.04 -27.79 10.69
N ILE A 112 5.77 -26.49 10.67
CA ILE A 112 4.92 -25.85 11.68
C ILE A 112 3.45 -26.20 11.46
N ARG A 113 2.99 -26.17 10.21
CA ARG A 113 1.58 -26.42 9.88
C ARG A 113 1.21 -27.92 9.82
N GLY A 114 2.17 -28.78 9.51
CA GLY A 114 1.93 -30.21 9.34
C GLY A 114 1.26 -30.58 8.01
N VAL A 115 1.16 -29.65 7.06
CA VAL A 115 0.56 -29.84 5.73
C VAL A 115 1.38 -29.10 4.68
N LYS A 116 1.18 -29.47 3.40
CA LYS A 116 1.79 -28.78 2.27
C LYS A 116 1.28 -27.33 2.18
N VAL A 117 2.19 -26.41 1.83
CA VAL A 117 1.87 -24.97 1.76
C VAL A 117 2.00 -24.36 0.36
N ASP A 118 2.35 -25.15 -0.66
CA ASP A 118 2.65 -24.61 -2.00
C ASP A 118 1.52 -23.74 -2.56
N GLY A 119 0.28 -24.20 -2.47
CA GLY A 119 -0.87 -23.46 -2.96
C GLY A 119 -1.07 -22.12 -2.25
N VAL A 120 -1.02 -22.12 -0.91
CA VAL A 120 -1.22 -20.89 -0.12
C VAL A 120 -0.05 -19.92 -0.28
N VAL A 121 1.17 -20.42 -0.38
CA VAL A 121 2.35 -19.57 -0.62
C VAL A 121 2.22 -18.90 -1.99
N ASN A 122 1.84 -19.62 -3.02
CA ASN A 122 1.63 -19.06 -4.35
C ASN A 122 0.54 -17.99 -4.34
N THR A 123 -0.55 -18.20 -3.62
CA THR A 123 -1.63 -17.21 -3.46
C THR A 123 -1.12 -15.95 -2.76
N LEU A 124 -0.35 -16.10 -1.68
CA LEU A 124 0.21 -14.96 -0.96
C LEU A 124 1.21 -14.16 -1.82
N LEU A 125 2.00 -14.86 -2.65
CA LEU A 125 2.90 -14.21 -3.61
C LEU A 125 2.11 -13.44 -4.68
N GLU A 126 1.07 -14.05 -5.22
CA GLU A 126 0.20 -13.45 -6.23
C GLU A 126 -0.46 -12.17 -5.70
N TYR A 127 -0.91 -12.17 -4.45
CA TYR A 127 -1.48 -10.99 -3.81
C TYR A 127 -0.44 -9.96 -3.38
N GLY A 128 0.85 -10.28 -3.50
CA GLY A 128 1.91 -9.36 -3.15
C GLY A 128 2.09 -9.14 -1.64
N LEU A 129 1.56 -10.04 -0.81
CA LEU A 129 1.67 -9.95 0.64
C LEU A 129 3.00 -10.49 1.17
N ILE A 130 3.64 -11.37 0.41
CA ILE A 130 4.96 -11.91 0.71
C ILE A 130 5.85 -11.81 -0.53
N SER A 131 7.16 -11.90 -0.33
CA SER A 131 8.14 -11.88 -1.42
C SER A 131 9.32 -12.79 -1.06
N GLU A 132 10.11 -13.12 -2.07
CA GLU A 132 11.36 -13.84 -1.86
C GLU A 132 12.37 -12.91 -1.20
N ALA A 133 12.86 -13.30 -0.02
CA ALA A 133 13.81 -12.51 0.76
C ALA A 133 15.26 -13.00 0.59
N GLY A 134 15.48 -14.01 -0.22
CA GLY A 134 16.79 -14.59 -0.46
C GLY A 134 16.75 -16.11 -0.47
N ARG A 135 17.90 -16.73 -0.31
CA ARG A 135 18.00 -18.19 -0.23
C ARG A 135 18.77 -18.60 1.03
N LYS A 136 18.33 -19.68 1.64
CA LYS A 136 18.96 -20.20 2.84
C LYS A 136 20.27 -20.90 2.45
N ASP A 137 21.31 -20.68 3.24
CA ASP A 137 22.60 -21.35 3.06
C ASP A 137 22.55 -22.77 3.67
N SER A 138 21.90 -23.67 2.96
CA SER A 138 21.73 -25.06 3.33
C SER A 138 21.60 -25.92 2.08
N ILE A 139 21.51 -27.23 2.21
CA ILE A 139 21.38 -28.16 1.08
C ILE A 139 20.17 -27.77 0.25
N GLY A 140 20.37 -27.58 -1.09
CA GLY A 140 19.32 -27.21 -2.01
C GLY A 140 19.04 -25.72 -2.08
N HIS A 141 19.65 -24.90 -1.24
CA HIS A 141 19.48 -23.42 -1.19
C HIS A 141 18.01 -23.01 -1.33
N PRO A 142 17.13 -23.44 -0.40
CA PRO A 142 15.69 -23.14 -0.51
C PRO A 142 15.42 -21.64 -0.41
N ILE A 143 14.35 -21.22 -1.09
CA ILE A 143 13.92 -19.80 -1.10
C ILE A 143 13.44 -19.43 0.30
N LEU A 144 13.86 -18.25 0.76
CA LEU A 144 13.38 -17.63 1.99
C LEU A 144 12.29 -16.62 1.63
N TYR A 145 11.23 -16.57 2.42
CA TYR A 145 10.09 -15.68 2.23
C TYR A 145 9.96 -14.71 3.39
N GLY A 146 9.48 -13.51 3.09
CA GLY A 146 9.19 -12.48 4.09
C GLY A 146 7.97 -11.69 3.68
N THR A 147 7.42 -10.91 4.60
CA THR A 147 6.29 -10.01 4.31
C THR A 147 6.75 -8.80 3.52
N THR A 148 5.83 -8.21 2.77
CA THR A 148 6.06 -7.00 1.98
C THR A 148 5.48 -5.78 2.68
N ASP A 149 5.77 -4.58 2.16
CA ASP A 149 5.17 -3.35 2.66
C ASP A 149 3.64 -3.36 2.52
N LYS A 150 3.12 -4.02 1.50
CA LYS A 150 1.67 -4.19 1.30
C LYS A 150 1.01 -4.91 2.46
N PHE A 151 1.69 -5.85 3.09
CA PHE A 151 1.21 -6.58 4.27
C PHE A 151 0.94 -5.61 5.44
N LEU A 152 1.73 -4.53 5.55
CA LEU A 152 1.62 -3.55 6.63
C LEU A 152 0.56 -2.46 6.37
N ILE A 153 0.01 -2.42 5.17
CA ILE A 153 -1.04 -1.47 4.78
C ILE A 153 -2.41 -2.16 4.96
#